data_50f136103fc4363860db33899d1949ea
#
_entry.id   50f136103fc4363860db33899d1949ea
#
_cell.length_a   1.000
_cell.length_b   1.000
_cell.length_c   1.000
_cell.angle_alpha   90.00
_cell.angle_beta   90.00
_cell.angle_gamma   90.00
#
_symmetry.space_group_name_H-M   'P 1'
#
loop_
_entity.id
_entity.type
_entity.pdbx_description
1 polymer ?
#
loop_
_entity_poly.entity_id
_entity_poly.type
_entity_poly.pdbx_seq_one_letter_code
_entity_poly.pdbx_strand_id
1 'polypeptide(L)'
;MHVQIQLAKIIFLFSLRRNLNLHHQNKIALPLPKNYRRPLRQRMMQSNHAAPDADARDILLDMFLNGEPEECRALYMGIPGFFGAPKETIQNNAFYPHAISNLVRFVELFPEDQTHLFFALRNPATFIPALMAEAKTDNLNFIMNKSDPRALRWSDLLKSVRERFPALPMTIWCTEDTPFIWGQLMRLVGGFSPSTPMVGSYSLMESILSEEGFKRFQAYLEKHPEMNERQKRKVMFAFAERFGRADVLEQDVNVPGWDAQMVYDLTAQYEADLANINDISGVRLVLP
;
A
#
# COMPACT_ATOMS: atom_id res chain seq x y z
N MET A 1 -7.05 14.10 15.28
CA MET A 1 -7.07 12.66 14.95
C MET A 1 -6.04 12.37 13.86
N HIS A 2 -5.48 11.17 13.81
CA HIS A 2 -4.59 10.77 12.72
C HIS A 2 -5.40 9.98 11.68
N VAL A 3 -5.41 10.46 10.44
CA VAL A 3 -6.08 9.76 9.32
C VAL A 3 -5.02 9.05 8.48
N GLN A 4 -5.15 7.73 8.36
CA GLN A 4 -4.20 6.89 7.63
C GLN A 4 -4.85 6.39 6.35
N ILE A 5 -4.27 6.73 5.21
CA ILE A 5 -4.73 6.29 3.90
C ILE A 5 -3.77 5.23 3.36
N GLN A 6 -4.30 4.07 3.01
CA GLN A 6 -3.53 3.06 2.32
C GLN A 6 -4.13 2.75 0.95
N LEU A 7 -3.26 2.69 -0.03
CA LEU A 7 -3.61 2.42 -1.42
C LEU A 7 -3.43 0.94 -1.80
N ALA A 8 -3.27 0.05 -0.81
CA ALA A 8 -3.14 -1.38 -1.01
C ALA A 8 -4.48 -2.12 -0.98
N LYS A 9 -4.46 -3.37 -1.47
CA LYS A 9 -5.64 -4.24 -1.60
C LYS A 9 -6.38 -4.43 -0.27
N ILE A 10 -7.66 -4.77 -0.34
CA ILE A 10 -8.61 -5.08 0.76
C ILE A 10 -8.04 -6.05 1.81
N ILE A 11 -7.16 -6.96 1.43
CA ILE A 11 -6.48 -7.94 2.30
C ILE A 11 -5.85 -7.29 3.54
N PHE A 12 -5.29 -6.07 3.39
CA PHE A 12 -4.62 -5.40 4.51
C PHE A 12 -5.62 -5.03 5.62
N LEU A 13 -6.73 -4.42 5.27
CA LEU A 13 -7.76 -4.06 6.25
C LEU A 13 -8.32 -5.31 6.97
N PHE A 14 -8.57 -6.39 6.24
CA PHE A 14 -9.04 -7.63 6.88
C PHE A 14 -8.02 -8.22 7.83
N SER A 15 -6.73 -8.16 7.50
CA SER A 15 -5.66 -8.61 8.40
C SER A 15 -5.55 -7.75 9.66
N LEU A 16 -5.70 -6.42 9.53
CA LEU A 16 -5.78 -5.52 10.69
C LEU A 16 -7.00 -5.86 11.56
N ARG A 17 -8.15 -6.13 10.96
CA ARG A 17 -9.38 -6.48 11.67
C ARG A 17 -9.32 -7.83 12.41
N ARG A 18 -8.39 -8.73 12.10
CA ARG A 18 -8.10 -9.91 12.95
C ARG A 18 -7.58 -9.52 14.33
N ASN A 19 -7.10 -8.28 14.48
CA ASN A 19 -6.59 -7.70 15.71
C ASN A 19 -7.49 -6.56 16.21
N LEU A 20 -8.80 -6.61 15.94
CA LEU A 20 -9.73 -5.50 16.20
C LEU A 20 -9.71 -5.04 17.66
N ASN A 21 -9.71 -5.98 18.61
CA ASN A 21 -9.65 -5.66 20.04
C ASN A 21 -8.39 -4.85 20.40
N LEU A 22 -7.22 -5.22 19.84
CA LEU A 22 -5.97 -4.51 20.05
C LEU A 22 -6.06 -3.07 19.50
N HIS A 23 -6.66 -2.90 18.33
CA HIS A 23 -6.84 -1.57 17.72
C HIS A 23 -7.81 -0.72 18.54
N HIS A 24 -8.96 -1.25 18.95
CA HIS A 24 -9.94 -0.54 19.78
C HIS A 24 -9.38 -0.13 21.13
N GLN A 25 -8.64 -1.00 21.81
CA GLN A 25 -7.94 -0.67 23.08
C GLN A 25 -6.96 0.50 22.92
N ASN A 26 -6.41 0.69 21.71
CA ASN A 26 -5.52 1.79 21.38
C ASN A 26 -6.24 2.96 20.68
N LYS A 27 -7.58 3.00 20.72
CA LYS A 27 -8.41 4.05 20.10
C LYS A 27 -8.16 4.22 18.60
N ILE A 28 -7.98 3.10 17.87
CA ILE A 28 -7.76 3.07 16.42
C ILE A 28 -9.01 2.46 15.77
N ALA A 29 -9.67 3.24 14.93
CA ALA A 29 -10.83 2.79 14.17
C ALA A 29 -10.41 2.11 12.87
N LEU A 30 -11.04 0.98 12.58
CA LEU A 30 -10.89 0.19 11.35
C LEU A 30 -12.25 0.02 10.67
N PRO A 31 -12.87 1.09 10.17
CA PRO A 31 -14.21 1.03 9.61
C PRO A 31 -14.29 0.11 8.40
N LEU A 32 -15.47 -0.46 8.18
CA LEU A 32 -15.71 -1.27 7.01
C LEU A 32 -15.72 -0.41 5.73
N PRO A 33 -15.18 -0.90 4.61
CA PRO A 33 -15.10 -0.15 3.35
C PRO A 33 -16.43 0.41 2.86
N LYS A 34 -17.54 -0.28 3.14
CA LYS A 34 -18.89 0.17 2.80
C LYS A 34 -19.30 1.47 3.49
N ASN A 35 -18.72 1.75 4.68
CA ASN A 35 -19.08 2.92 5.47
C ASN A 35 -18.40 4.20 4.94
N TYR A 36 -17.20 4.11 4.36
CA TYR A 36 -16.42 5.30 3.98
C TYR A 36 -16.18 5.48 2.48
N ARG A 37 -16.02 4.40 1.68
CA ARG A 37 -15.57 4.54 0.28
C ARG A 37 -16.50 5.35 -0.58
N ARG A 38 -17.81 5.08 -0.52
CA ARG A 38 -18.81 5.80 -1.33
C ARG A 38 -19.01 7.22 -0.83
N PRO A 39 -19.27 7.48 0.47
CA PRO A 39 -19.40 8.84 1.00
C PRO A 39 -18.18 9.71 0.71
N LEU A 40 -16.98 9.20 0.97
CA LEU A 40 -15.74 9.92 0.71
C LEU A 40 -15.59 10.29 -0.77
N ARG A 41 -15.79 9.32 -1.68
CA ARG A 41 -15.73 9.57 -3.13
C ARG A 41 -16.73 10.64 -3.56
N GLN A 42 -17.98 10.55 -3.12
CA GLN A 42 -19.02 11.52 -3.45
C GLN A 42 -18.63 12.93 -2.98
N ARG A 43 -18.11 13.04 -1.76
CA ARG A 43 -17.71 14.34 -1.22
C ARG A 43 -16.49 14.92 -1.95
N MET A 44 -15.48 14.11 -2.24
CA MET A 44 -14.32 14.52 -3.03
C MET A 44 -14.68 14.97 -4.45
N MET A 45 -15.74 14.41 -5.06
CA MET A 45 -16.22 14.84 -6.37
C MET A 45 -16.99 16.16 -6.31
N GLN A 46 -17.69 16.43 -5.22
CA GLN A 46 -18.44 17.68 -5.02
C GLN A 46 -17.54 18.89 -4.74
N SER A 47 -16.38 18.67 -4.12
CA SER A 47 -15.43 19.74 -3.75
C SER A 47 -14.67 20.35 -4.93
N ASN A 48 -15.06 20.06 -6.16
CA ASN A 48 -14.32 20.52 -7.35
C ASN A 48 -14.22 22.07 -7.50
N HIS A 49 -15.02 22.86 -6.78
CA HIS A 49 -15.04 24.32 -6.95
C HIS A 49 -15.45 25.13 -5.70
N ALA A 50 -15.66 24.49 -4.56
CA ALA A 50 -16.00 25.18 -3.32
C ALA A 50 -15.28 24.57 -2.12
N ALA A 51 -14.90 25.39 -1.14
CA ALA A 51 -14.42 24.88 0.13
C ALA A 51 -15.45 23.91 0.74
N PRO A 52 -15.02 22.82 1.39
CA PRO A 52 -15.94 21.92 2.08
C PRO A 52 -16.76 22.71 3.10
N ASP A 53 -18.03 22.31 3.28
CA ASP A 53 -18.87 22.87 4.36
C ASP A 53 -18.18 22.63 5.70
N ALA A 54 -18.36 23.53 6.65
CA ALA A 54 -17.73 23.46 7.98
C ALA A 54 -17.99 22.11 8.68
N ASP A 55 -19.17 21.53 8.49
CA ASP A 55 -19.60 20.27 9.12
C ASP A 55 -19.25 19.01 8.29
N ALA A 56 -18.63 19.17 7.12
CA ALA A 56 -18.37 18.06 6.20
C ALA A 56 -17.50 16.96 6.83
N ARG A 57 -16.51 17.35 7.62
CA ARG A 57 -15.64 16.45 8.35
C ARG A 57 -16.43 15.60 9.36
N ASP A 58 -17.22 16.24 10.21
CA ASP A 58 -17.93 15.58 11.29
C ASP A 58 -19.01 14.63 10.76
N ILE A 59 -19.73 15.04 9.73
CA ILE A 59 -20.70 14.19 9.03
C ILE A 59 -20.01 12.95 8.44
N LEU A 60 -18.83 13.10 7.82
CA LEU A 60 -18.09 11.97 7.29
C LEU A 60 -17.59 11.05 8.40
N LEU A 61 -17.08 11.60 9.51
CA LEU A 61 -16.61 10.80 10.64
C LEU A 61 -17.72 10.01 11.29
N ASP A 62 -18.91 10.58 11.48
CA ASP A 62 -20.07 9.86 12.01
C ASP A 62 -20.44 8.66 11.11
N MET A 63 -20.41 8.86 9.78
CA MET A 63 -20.67 7.77 8.84
C MET A 63 -19.58 6.69 8.88
N PHE A 64 -18.29 7.08 9.03
CA PHE A 64 -17.17 6.15 9.01
C PHE A 64 -17.08 5.34 10.30
N LEU A 65 -17.31 6.00 11.45
CA LEU A 65 -17.14 5.44 12.79
C LEU A 65 -18.33 4.61 13.28
N ASN A 66 -19.33 4.39 12.45
CA ASN A 66 -20.49 3.56 12.80
C ASN A 66 -20.04 2.17 13.33
N GLY A 67 -20.22 1.96 14.65
CA GLY A 67 -19.78 0.75 15.36
C GLY A 67 -18.28 0.68 15.70
N GLU A 68 -17.53 1.75 15.52
CA GLU A 68 -16.15 1.93 15.97
C GLU A 68 -16.12 2.73 17.30
N PRO A 69 -14.96 2.79 18.01
CA PRO A 69 -14.84 3.54 19.27
C PRO A 69 -15.24 5.01 19.11
N GLU A 70 -16.03 5.54 20.04
CA GLU A 70 -16.46 6.96 20.03
C GLU A 70 -15.27 7.92 20.07
N GLU A 71 -14.24 7.60 20.90
CA GLU A 71 -13.02 8.36 20.95
C GLU A 71 -11.93 7.73 20.09
N CYS A 72 -11.71 8.25 18.88
CA CYS A 72 -10.68 7.78 17.99
C CYS A 72 -9.43 8.67 18.00
N ARG A 73 -8.27 8.05 18.29
CA ARG A 73 -6.95 8.65 18.09
C ARG A 73 -6.52 8.59 16.64
N ALA A 74 -6.86 7.51 15.97
CA ALA A 74 -6.50 7.28 14.57
C ALA A 74 -7.61 6.52 13.84
N LEU A 75 -7.75 6.86 12.56
CA LEU A 75 -8.66 6.23 11.62
C LEU A 75 -7.87 5.67 10.45
N TYR A 76 -8.03 4.38 10.17
CA TYR A 76 -7.41 3.74 9.02
C TYR A 76 -8.41 3.52 7.89
N MET A 77 -8.06 3.93 6.69
CA MET A 77 -8.86 3.73 5.48
C MET A 77 -8.04 3.11 4.35
N GLY A 78 -8.48 1.95 3.87
CA GLY A 78 -7.95 1.34 2.64
C GLY A 78 -8.77 1.79 1.42
N ILE A 79 -8.20 2.63 0.56
CA ILE A 79 -8.91 3.24 -0.57
C ILE A 79 -8.24 2.81 -1.89
N PRO A 80 -8.58 1.63 -2.44
CA PRO A 80 -8.11 1.24 -3.76
C PRO A 80 -8.58 2.26 -4.82
N GLY A 81 -7.70 2.55 -5.77
CA GLY A 81 -7.99 3.50 -6.84
C GLY A 81 -8.10 4.96 -6.39
N PHE A 82 -7.60 5.30 -5.18
CA PHE A 82 -7.59 6.68 -4.70
C PHE A 82 -6.86 7.64 -5.65
N PHE A 83 -5.76 7.21 -6.23
CA PHE A 83 -4.98 8.01 -7.18
C PHE A 83 -5.47 7.89 -8.63
N GLY A 84 -6.37 6.97 -8.94
CA GLY A 84 -6.95 6.78 -10.26
C GLY A 84 -7.36 5.34 -10.55
N ALA A 85 -8.22 5.16 -11.54
CA ALA A 85 -8.54 3.86 -12.11
C ALA A 85 -7.35 3.33 -12.96
N PRO A 86 -7.29 2.03 -13.30
CA PRO A 86 -6.17 1.47 -14.08
C PRO A 86 -5.83 2.27 -15.34
N LYS A 87 -6.80 2.71 -16.12
CA LYS A 87 -6.62 3.53 -17.33
C LYS A 87 -6.09 4.96 -17.08
N GLU A 88 -6.15 5.42 -15.84
CA GLU A 88 -5.75 6.78 -15.40
C GLU A 88 -4.43 6.74 -14.64
N THR A 89 -3.84 5.55 -14.46
CA THR A 89 -2.66 5.33 -13.63
C THR A 89 -1.38 5.85 -14.28
N ILE A 90 -1.29 5.74 -15.61
CA ILE A 90 -0.09 6.14 -16.37
C ILE A 90 -0.50 7.11 -17.47
N GLN A 91 0.11 8.31 -17.45
CA GLN A 91 -0.12 9.33 -18.46
C GLN A 91 1.07 10.30 -18.50
N ASN A 92 1.44 10.78 -19.67
CA ASN A 92 2.54 11.75 -19.87
C ASN A 92 3.85 11.30 -19.20
N ASN A 93 4.19 10.02 -19.31
CA ASN A 93 5.36 9.41 -18.68
C ASN A 93 5.41 9.52 -17.15
N ALA A 94 4.26 9.66 -16.50
CA ALA A 94 4.16 9.76 -15.05
C ALA A 94 3.16 8.75 -14.48
N PHE A 95 3.44 8.28 -13.26
CA PHE A 95 2.48 7.53 -12.47
C PHE A 95 1.48 8.49 -11.81
N TYR A 96 0.21 8.10 -11.81
CA TYR A 96 -0.87 8.74 -11.07
C TYR A 96 -0.94 10.27 -11.24
N PRO A 97 -1.17 10.78 -12.46
CA PRO A 97 -1.17 12.22 -12.75
C PRO A 97 -2.16 13.03 -11.89
N HIS A 98 -3.20 12.37 -11.35
CA HIS A 98 -4.20 12.98 -10.48
C HIS A 98 -3.93 12.82 -8.98
N ALA A 99 -2.78 12.24 -8.58
CA ALA A 99 -2.47 11.98 -7.18
C ALA A 99 -2.50 13.25 -6.32
N ILE A 100 -1.87 14.33 -6.79
CA ILE A 100 -1.82 15.61 -6.08
C ILE A 100 -3.21 16.20 -5.90
N SER A 101 -4.02 16.28 -6.96
CA SER A 101 -5.37 16.82 -6.89
C SER A 101 -6.28 16.02 -5.95
N ASN A 102 -6.14 14.69 -5.95
CA ASN A 102 -6.91 13.83 -5.05
C ASN A 102 -6.47 13.99 -3.59
N LEU A 103 -5.16 14.12 -3.33
CA LEU A 103 -4.66 14.40 -1.98
C LEU A 103 -5.10 15.78 -1.48
N VAL A 104 -5.08 16.82 -2.33
CA VAL A 104 -5.59 18.14 -1.95
C VAL A 104 -7.04 18.05 -1.49
N ARG A 105 -7.92 17.46 -2.30
CA ARG A 105 -9.34 17.28 -1.95
C ARG A 105 -9.54 16.50 -0.68
N PHE A 106 -8.70 15.49 -0.46
CA PHE A 106 -8.77 14.67 0.75
C PHE A 106 -8.35 15.46 2.00
N VAL A 107 -7.21 16.15 1.94
CA VAL A 107 -6.70 16.94 3.08
C VAL A 107 -7.64 18.11 3.41
N GLU A 108 -8.26 18.72 2.40
CA GLU A 108 -9.27 19.77 2.61
C GLU A 108 -10.53 19.28 3.34
N LEU A 109 -10.88 17.99 3.22
CA LEU A 109 -11.97 17.39 3.99
C LEU A 109 -11.61 17.10 5.47
N PHE A 110 -10.31 17.05 5.79
CA PHE A 110 -9.80 16.72 7.12
C PHE A 110 -8.72 17.73 7.55
N PRO A 111 -9.02 19.04 7.57
CA PRO A 111 -8.00 20.09 7.73
C PRO A 111 -7.33 20.09 9.10
N GLU A 112 -8.02 19.58 10.13
CA GLU A 112 -7.52 19.51 11.51
C GLU A 112 -6.83 18.18 11.83
N ASP A 113 -6.84 17.23 10.88
CA ASP A 113 -6.35 15.89 11.10
C ASP A 113 -4.97 15.68 10.45
N GLN A 114 -4.10 14.96 11.15
CA GLN A 114 -2.84 14.55 10.56
C GLN A 114 -3.06 13.36 9.62
N THR A 115 -2.89 13.58 8.33
CA THR A 115 -2.92 12.52 7.33
C THR A 115 -1.55 11.83 7.24
N HIS A 116 -1.54 10.50 7.17
CA HIS A 116 -0.35 9.68 6.91
C HIS A 116 -0.61 8.79 5.69
N LEU A 117 0.23 8.89 4.68
CA LEU A 117 0.12 8.10 3.46
C LEU A 117 0.93 6.80 3.57
N PHE A 118 0.26 5.66 3.43
CA PHE A 118 0.85 4.34 3.28
C PHE A 118 0.72 3.88 1.83
N PHE A 119 1.82 3.65 1.15
CA PHE A 119 1.79 3.36 -0.29
C PHE A 119 2.77 2.26 -0.68
N ALA A 120 2.26 1.25 -1.41
CA ALA A 120 3.08 0.17 -1.96
C ALA A 120 3.50 0.52 -3.38
N LEU A 121 4.79 0.50 -3.63
CA LEU A 121 5.38 0.54 -4.97
C LEU A 121 5.38 -0.86 -5.57
N ARG A 122 5.47 -0.94 -6.88
CA ARG A 122 5.63 -2.20 -7.58
C ARG A 122 6.54 -2.01 -8.77
N ASN A 123 7.36 -3.02 -9.07
CA ASN A 123 8.19 -3.03 -10.27
C ASN A 123 7.32 -2.78 -11.51
N PRO A 124 7.61 -1.77 -12.35
CA PRO A 124 6.84 -1.48 -13.56
C PRO A 124 6.68 -2.68 -14.48
N ALA A 125 7.68 -3.57 -14.52
CA ALA A 125 7.64 -4.79 -15.33
C ALA A 125 6.47 -5.72 -14.94
N THR A 126 6.04 -5.71 -13.67
CA THR A 126 4.90 -6.49 -13.17
C THR A 126 3.67 -5.64 -12.88
N PHE A 127 3.86 -4.33 -12.66
CA PHE A 127 2.77 -3.41 -12.40
C PHE A 127 1.89 -3.16 -13.62
N ILE A 128 2.53 -2.90 -14.78
CA ILE A 128 1.81 -2.62 -16.04
C ILE A 128 0.94 -3.81 -16.46
N PRO A 129 1.46 -5.07 -16.51
CA PRO A 129 0.61 -6.23 -16.76
C PRO A 129 -0.54 -6.39 -15.76
N ALA A 130 -0.30 -6.08 -14.49
CA ALA A 130 -1.36 -6.14 -13.49
C ALA A 130 -2.46 -5.10 -13.71
N LEU A 131 -2.12 -3.89 -14.17
CA LEU A 131 -3.10 -2.88 -14.58
C LEU A 131 -3.91 -3.35 -15.81
N MET A 132 -3.25 -3.98 -16.79
CA MET A 132 -3.92 -4.56 -17.95
C MET A 132 -4.93 -5.64 -17.54
N ALA A 133 -4.52 -6.54 -16.65
CA ALA A 133 -5.38 -7.59 -16.11
C ALA A 133 -6.58 -7.01 -15.32
N GLU A 134 -6.35 -6.00 -14.48
CA GLU A 134 -7.40 -5.32 -13.72
C GLU A 134 -8.39 -4.57 -14.64
N ALA A 135 -7.87 -3.93 -15.68
CA ALA A 135 -8.68 -3.27 -16.71
C ALA A 135 -9.34 -4.24 -17.70
N LYS A 136 -9.00 -5.54 -17.62
CA LYS A 136 -9.45 -6.59 -18.57
C LYS A 136 -9.18 -6.21 -20.02
N THR A 137 -7.96 -5.81 -20.32
CA THR A 137 -7.53 -5.36 -21.65
C THR A 137 -6.19 -5.96 -22.06
N ASP A 138 -6.07 -6.35 -23.32
CA ASP A 138 -4.79 -6.74 -23.93
C ASP A 138 -4.14 -5.57 -24.68
N ASN A 139 -4.76 -4.40 -24.67
CA ASN A 139 -4.25 -3.21 -25.32
C ASN A 139 -3.33 -2.42 -24.38
N LEU A 140 -2.02 -2.57 -24.55
CA LEU A 140 -1.01 -1.86 -23.77
C LEU A 140 -1.19 -0.32 -23.85
N ASN A 141 -1.56 0.22 -25.02
CA ASN A 141 -1.76 1.68 -25.16
C ASN A 141 -2.95 2.20 -24.35
N PHE A 142 -3.94 1.35 -24.03
CA PHE A 142 -5.06 1.72 -23.15
C PHE A 142 -4.59 2.04 -21.73
N ILE A 143 -3.52 1.37 -21.28
CA ILE A 143 -2.92 1.61 -19.95
C ILE A 143 -1.84 2.69 -20.03
N MET A 144 -0.97 2.61 -21.06
CA MET A 144 0.20 3.48 -21.16
C MET A 144 -0.11 4.90 -21.66
N ASN A 145 -1.26 5.12 -22.31
CA ASN A 145 -1.61 6.44 -22.85
C ASN A 145 -0.46 7.08 -23.64
N LYS A 146 0.22 6.31 -24.52
CA LYS A 146 1.40 6.69 -25.30
C LYS A 146 2.65 7.01 -24.45
N SER A 147 2.67 6.69 -23.17
CA SER A 147 3.85 6.85 -22.32
C SER A 147 4.89 5.75 -22.61
N ASP A 148 6.16 6.09 -22.45
CA ASP A 148 7.25 5.11 -22.49
C ASP A 148 7.40 4.45 -21.10
N PRO A 149 7.29 3.12 -20.98
CA PRO A 149 7.51 2.43 -19.69
C PRO A 149 8.88 2.73 -19.08
N ARG A 150 9.92 2.94 -19.91
CA ARG A 150 11.26 3.27 -19.46
C ARG A 150 11.40 4.68 -18.88
N ALA A 151 10.43 5.56 -19.09
CA ALA A 151 10.43 6.92 -18.55
C ALA A 151 9.79 7.01 -17.15
N LEU A 152 9.08 5.96 -16.70
CA LEU A 152 8.32 5.99 -15.45
C LEU A 152 9.22 5.92 -14.22
N ARG A 153 8.98 6.81 -13.24
CA ARG A 153 9.68 6.84 -11.95
C ARG A 153 8.70 7.01 -10.80
N TRP A 154 8.80 6.16 -9.80
CA TRP A 154 8.06 6.32 -8.55
C TRP A 154 8.58 7.50 -7.74
N SER A 155 9.90 7.75 -7.80
CA SER A 155 10.52 8.88 -7.11
C SER A 155 9.93 10.23 -7.57
N ASP A 156 9.55 10.39 -8.84
CA ASP A 156 8.96 11.62 -9.35
C ASP A 156 7.57 11.88 -8.73
N LEU A 157 6.74 10.83 -8.62
CA LEU A 157 5.47 10.92 -7.90
C LEU A 157 5.67 11.34 -6.44
N LEU A 158 6.59 10.67 -5.74
CA LEU A 158 6.82 10.91 -4.32
C LEU A 158 7.43 12.31 -4.05
N LYS A 159 8.33 12.77 -4.92
CA LYS A 159 8.86 14.16 -4.89
C LYS A 159 7.73 15.17 -5.07
N SER A 160 6.87 14.98 -6.06
CA SER A 160 5.73 15.87 -6.30
C SER A 160 4.76 15.91 -5.10
N VAL A 161 4.50 14.76 -4.47
CA VAL A 161 3.72 14.70 -3.22
C VAL A 161 4.43 15.45 -2.10
N ARG A 162 5.75 15.27 -1.94
CA ARG A 162 6.54 15.94 -0.90
C ARG A 162 6.60 17.45 -1.10
N GLU A 163 6.79 17.92 -2.32
CA GLU A 163 6.78 19.35 -2.66
C GLU A 163 5.46 20.02 -2.31
N ARG A 164 4.34 19.35 -2.64
CA ARG A 164 3.00 19.90 -2.37
C ARG A 164 2.58 19.78 -0.91
N PHE A 165 3.04 18.73 -0.21
CA PHE A 165 2.68 18.40 1.17
C PHE A 165 3.93 18.13 2.02
N PRO A 166 4.72 19.17 2.38
CA PRO A 166 5.98 18.99 3.10
C PRO A 166 5.84 18.32 4.46
N ALA A 167 4.69 18.46 5.12
CA ALA A 167 4.40 17.89 6.44
C ALA A 167 3.73 16.50 6.39
N LEU A 168 3.36 15.99 5.20
CA LEU A 168 2.66 14.70 5.06
C LEU A 168 3.63 13.54 5.28
N PRO A 169 3.52 12.75 6.37
CA PRO A 169 4.33 11.56 6.54
C PRO A 169 3.97 10.52 5.47
N MET A 170 5.00 9.89 4.88
CA MET A 170 4.82 8.82 3.91
C MET A 170 5.56 7.56 4.36
N THR A 171 4.86 6.44 4.41
CA THR A 171 5.46 5.10 4.60
C THR A 171 5.27 4.30 3.32
N ILE A 172 6.38 3.94 2.71
CA ILE A 172 6.45 3.33 1.38
C ILE A 172 7.12 1.96 1.50
N TRP A 173 6.73 1.00 0.69
CA TRP A 173 7.39 -0.31 0.59
C TRP A 173 7.23 -0.90 -0.81
N CYS A 174 8.03 -1.91 -1.14
CA CYS A 174 7.89 -2.67 -2.37
C CYS A 174 6.81 -3.76 -2.20
N THR A 175 5.91 -3.89 -3.17
CA THR A 175 4.88 -4.93 -3.16
C THR A 175 5.50 -6.33 -3.09
N GLU A 176 6.63 -6.51 -3.75
CA GLU A 176 7.42 -7.74 -3.82
C GLU A 176 7.91 -8.17 -2.42
N ASP A 177 8.23 -7.22 -1.57
CA ASP A 177 8.73 -7.45 -0.20
C ASP A 177 7.61 -7.70 0.82
N THR A 178 6.36 -7.44 0.43
CA THR A 178 5.22 -7.46 1.36
C THR A 178 5.12 -8.73 2.21
N PRO A 179 5.32 -9.96 1.68
CA PRO A 179 5.26 -11.17 2.49
C PRO A 179 6.27 -11.18 3.66
N PHE A 180 7.45 -10.60 3.46
CA PHE A 180 8.55 -10.60 4.43
C PHE A 180 8.44 -9.52 5.51
N ILE A 181 7.67 -8.48 5.25
CA ILE A 181 7.47 -7.32 6.13
C ILE A 181 6.02 -7.16 6.62
N TRP A 182 5.15 -8.13 6.33
CA TRP A 182 3.71 -8.04 6.59
C TRP A 182 3.36 -7.69 8.04
N GLY A 183 3.91 -8.43 8.99
CA GLY A 183 3.71 -8.14 10.42
C GLY A 183 4.24 -6.77 10.83
N GLN A 184 5.35 -6.33 10.24
CA GLN A 184 5.89 -4.99 10.49
C GLN A 184 4.95 -3.91 9.95
N LEU A 185 4.40 -4.07 8.74
CA LEU A 185 3.45 -3.11 8.17
C LEU A 185 2.18 -3.00 9.01
N MET A 186 1.64 -4.12 9.50
CA MET A 186 0.47 -4.10 10.38
C MET A 186 0.75 -3.32 11.67
N ARG A 187 1.93 -3.49 12.28
CA ARG A 187 2.34 -2.73 13.48
C ARG A 187 2.55 -1.25 13.18
N LEU A 188 3.17 -0.92 12.05
CA LEU A 188 3.38 0.48 11.63
C LEU A 188 2.07 1.23 11.45
N VAL A 189 1.11 0.63 10.76
CA VAL A 189 -0.23 1.21 10.57
C VAL A 189 -0.95 1.38 11.91
N GLY A 190 -0.85 0.41 12.82
CA GLY A 190 -1.43 0.52 14.16
C GLY A 190 -0.66 1.45 15.10
N GLY A 191 0.52 1.95 14.71
CA GLY A 191 1.39 2.71 15.62
C GLY A 191 1.85 1.88 16.82
N PHE A 192 1.97 0.56 16.65
CA PHE A 192 2.37 -0.38 17.69
C PHE A 192 3.88 -0.57 17.77
N SER A 193 4.35 -1.00 18.94
CA SER A 193 5.75 -1.40 19.12
C SER A 193 6.14 -2.54 18.15
N PRO A 194 7.40 -2.59 17.71
CA PRO A 194 7.91 -3.71 16.90
C PRO A 194 7.72 -5.09 17.54
N SER A 195 7.68 -5.16 18.86
CA SER A 195 7.47 -6.40 19.64
C SER A 195 6.00 -6.77 19.84
N THR A 196 5.04 -5.91 19.47
CA THR A 196 3.62 -6.19 19.68
C THR A 196 3.20 -7.41 18.86
N PRO A 197 2.70 -8.49 19.51
CA PRO A 197 2.22 -9.65 18.79
C PRO A 197 0.95 -9.31 18.01
N MET A 198 0.89 -9.76 16.77
CA MET A 198 -0.28 -9.56 15.92
C MET A 198 -0.69 -10.86 15.25
N VAL A 199 -1.97 -11.17 15.32
CA VAL A 199 -2.55 -12.34 14.63
C VAL A 199 -2.41 -12.17 13.13
N GLY A 200 -1.89 -13.18 12.46
CA GLY A 200 -1.72 -13.15 10.99
C GLY A 200 -0.45 -12.47 10.50
N SER A 201 0.54 -12.22 11.37
CA SER A 201 1.84 -11.62 10.98
C SER A 201 2.54 -12.38 9.85
N TYR A 202 2.24 -13.67 9.67
CA TYR A 202 2.84 -14.53 8.65
C TYR A 202 1.82 -15.05 7.62
N SER A 203 0.62 -14.47 7.53
CA SER A 203 -0.42 -14.96 6.62
C SER A 203 -0.02 -14.87 5.14
N LEU A 204 0.83 -13.91 4.77
CA LEU A 204 1.36 -13.84 3.41
C LEU A 204 2.48 -14.86 3.15
N MET A 205 3.27 -15.21 4.18
CA MET A 205 4.20 -16.34 4.07
C MET A 205 3.46 -17.66 3.84
N GLU A 206 2.31 -17.86 4.50
CA GLU A 206 1.43 -19.00 4.25
C GLU A 206 0.97 -19.07 2.79
N SER A 207 0.69 -17.93 2.17
CA SER A 207 0.23 -17.87 0.78
C SER A 207 1.32 -18.14 -0.27
N ILE A 208 2.58 -17.90 0.06
CA ILE A 208 3.72 -18.07 -0.88
C ILE A 208 4.50 -19.37 -0.66
N LEU A 209 4.36 -20.03 0.49
CA LEU A 209 5.01 -21.31 0.78
C LEU A 209 4.10 -22.49 0.45
N SER A 210 4.70 -23.64 0.20
CA SER A 210 3.97 -24.92 0.22
C SER A 210 3.41 -25.18 1.62
N GLU A 211 2.35 -25.97 1.73
CA GLU A 211 1.74 -26.33 3.03
C GLU A 211 2.77 -26.93 4.00
N GLU A 212 3.60 -27.85 3.50
CA GLU A 212 4.69 -28.45 4.29
C GLU A 212 5.73 -27.40 4.70
N GLY A 213 6.12 -26.54 3.78
CA GLY A 213 7.07 -25.44 4.04
C GLY A 213 6.57 -24.52 5.13
N PHE A 214 5.29 -24.13 5.09
CA PHE A 214 4.71 -23.26 6.11
C PHE A 214 4.60 -23.94 7.49
N LYS A 215 4.21 -25.20 7.57
CA LYS A 215 4.22 -25.96 8.83
C LYS A 215 5.61 -26.03 9.45
N ARG A 216 6.64 -26.30 8.64
CA ARG A 216 8.04 -26.31 9.09
C ARG A 216 8.51 -24.92 9.54
N PHE A 217 8.12 -23.89 8.83
CA PHE A 217 8.41 -22.49 9.19
C PHE A 217 7.84 -22.14 10.56
N GLN A 218 6.56 -22.45 10.82
CA GLN A 218 5.93 -22.22 12.11
C GLN A 218 6.66 -22.96 13.24
N ALA A 219 6.92 -24.27 13.05
CA ALA A 219 7.64 -25.09 14.02
C ALA A 219 9.06 -24.57 14.30
N TYR A 220 9.72 -23.98 13.31
CA TYR A 220 11.02 -23.35 13.48
C TYR A 220 10.93 -22.09 14.35
N LEU A 221 9.94 -21.21 14.09
CA LEU A 221 9.73 -20.00 14.91
C LEU A 221 9.38 -20.32 16.35
N GLU A 222 8.57 -21.38 16.58
CA GLU A 222 8.20 -21.84 17.94
C GLU A 222 9.41 -22.34 18.73
N LYS A 223 10.39 -22.98 18.07
CA LYS A 223 11.63 -23.44 18.69
C LYS A 223 12.64 -22.31 18.95
N HIS A 224 12.46 -21.15 18.31
CA HIS A 224 13.37 -20.03 18.39
C HIS A 224 12.66 -18.73 18.74
N PRO A 225 11.96 -18.66 19.90
CA PRO A 225 11.19 -17.49 20.31
C PRO A 225 12.04 -16.24 20.54
N GLU A 226 13.32 -16.41 20.80
CA GLU A 226 14.32 -15.34 21.07
C GLU A 226 14.72 -14.55 19.82
N MET A 227 14.35 -15.01 18.62
CA MET A 227 14.73 -14.33 17.38
C MET A 227 14.18 -12.93 17.28
N ASN A 228 15.01 -11.96 16.96
CA ASN A 228 14.58 -10.62 16.59
C ASN A 228 14.03 -10.57 15.16
N GLU A 229 13.39 -9.45 14.78
CA GLU A 229 12.75 -9.28 13.48
C GLU A 229 13.70 -9.48 12.29
N ARG A 230 14.98 -9.07 12.41
CA ARG A 230 15.99 -9.26 11.36
C ARG A 230 16.32 -10.74 11.18
N GLN A 231 16.44 -11.50 12.27
CA GLN A 231 16.68 -12.93 12.21
C GLN A 231 15.49 -13.68 11.62
N LYS A 232 14.26 -13.31 12.04
CA LYS A 232 13.02 -13.87 11.47
C LYS A 232 12.95 -13.64 9.96
N ARG A 233 13.31 -12.45 9.47
CA ARG A 233 13.33 -12.17 8.02
C ARG A 233 14.31 -13.06 7.26
N LYS A 234 15.52 -13.26 7.79
CA LYS A 234 16.48 -14.20 7.17
C LYS A 234 15.91 -15.61 7.06
N VAL A 235 15.19 -16.06 8.10
CA VAL A 235 14.51 -17.37 8.08
C VAL A 235 13.39 -17.35 7.03
N MET A 236 12.59 -16.28 6.95
CA MET A 236 11.52 -16.17 5.95
C MET A 236 12.08 -16.27 4.51
N PHE A 237 13.19 -15.59 4.21
CA PHE A 237 13.85 -15.69 2.90
C PHE A 237 14.34 -17.13 2.62
N ALA A 238 15.05 -17.76 3.56
CA ALA A 238 15.52 -19.12 3.39
C ALA A 238 14.37 -20.14 3.18
N PHE A 239 13.24 -19.94 3.85
CA PHE A 239 12.05 -20.77 3.64
C PHE A 239 11.38 -20.48 2.29
N ALA A 240 11.31 -19.23 1.87
CA ALA A 240 10.76 -18.87 0.56
C ALA A 240 11.62 -19.45 -0.59
N GLU A 241 12.94 -19.39 -0.47
CA GLU A 241 13.86 -20.01 -1.44
C GLU A 241 13.68 -21.52 -1.55
N ARG A 242 13.49 -22.21 -0.42
CA ARG A 242 13.44 -23.67 -0.38
C ARG A 242 12.05 -24.27 -0.60
N PHE A 243 11.02 -23.59 -0.12
CA PHE A 243 9.63 -24.12 -0.06
C PHE A 243 8.63 -23.17 -0.74
N GLY A 244 9.12 -22.13 -1.42
CA GLY A 244 8.29 -21.20 -2.16
C GLY A 244 7.55 -21.89 -3.30
N ARG A 245 6.34 -21.47 -3.54
CA ARG A 245 5.52 -21.92 -4.66
C ARG A 245 5.88 -21.13 -5.90
N ALA A 246 6.49 -21.78 -6.89
CA ALA A 246 6.91 -21.15 -8.14
C ALA A 246 5.73 -20.47 -8.87
N ASP A 247 4.55 -21.10 -8.87
CA ASP A 247 3.32 -20.56 -9.46
C ASP A 247 2.82 -19.25 -8.82
N VAL A 248 3.32 -18.92 -7.63
CA VAL A 248 2.96 -17.68 -6.91
C VAL A 248 4.09 -16.65 -6.95
N LEU A 249 5.33 -17.10 -6.88
CA LEU A 249 6.52 -16.25 -6.82
C LEU A 249 6.99 -15.79 -8.20
N GLU A 250 6.89 -16.66 -9.21
CA GLU A 250 7.23 -16.35 -10.58
C GLU A 250 6.01 -15.69 -11.25
N GLN A 251 6.18 -14.47 -11.69
CA GLN A 251 5.14 -13.76 -12.42
C GLN A 251 5.49 -13.78 -13.91
N ASP A 252 4.71 -14.54 -14.67
CA ASP A 252 4.80 -14.49 -16.13
C ASP A 252 4.45 -13.08 -16.63
N VAL A 253 5.43 -12.40 -17.18
CA VAL A 253 5.23 -11.09 -17.80
C VAL A 253 4.89 -11.33 -19.26
N ASN A 254 3.61 -11.43 -19.56
CA ASN A 254 3.13 -11.55 -20.94
C ASN A 254 2.47 -10.23 -21.37
N VAL A 255 3.27 -9.32 -21.92
CA VAL A 255 2.81 -8.03 -22.47
C VAL A 255 3.14 -7.99 -23.96
N PRO A 256 2.17 -7.71 -24.85
CA PRO A 256 2.42 -7.62 -26.27
C PRO A 256 3.56 -6.65 -26.61
N GLY A 257 4.56 -7.15 -27.33
CA GLY A 257 5.73 -6.35 -27.75
C GLY A 257 6.85 -6.22 -26.72
N TRP A 258 6.75 -6.88 -25.58
CA TRP A 258 7.84 -6.93 -24.59
C TRP A 258 8.67 -8.21 -24.79
N ASP A 259 9.97 -8.06 -24.65
CA ASP A 259 10.95 -9.14 -24.60
C ASP A 259 11.62 -9.19 -23.21
N ALA A 260 12.49 -10.17 -23.02
CA ALA A 260 13.25 -10.31 -21.76
C ALA A 260 14.13 -9.09 -21.45
N GLN A 261 14.65 -8.42 -22.50
CA GLN A 261 15.46 -7.20 -22.32
C GLN A 261 14.62 -6.05 -21.76
N MET A 262 13.39 -5.88 -22.25
CA MET A 262 12.47 -4.87 -21.71
C MET A 262 12.17 -5.10 -20.22
N VAL A 263 11.89 -6.34 -19.82
CA VAL A 263 11.65 -6.70 -18.42
C VAL A 263 12.88 -6.42 -17.55
N TYR A 264 14.06 -6.77 -18.07
CA TYR A 264 15.33 -6.49 -17.40
C TYR A 264 15.56 -4.98 -17.21
N ASP A 265 15.39 -4.19 -18.29
CA ASP A 265 15.59 -2.73 -18.25
C ASP A 265 14.66 -2.06 -17.23
N LEU A 266 13.38 -2.43 -17.21
CA LEU A 266 12.39 -1.88 -16.28
C LEU A 266 12.72 -2.26 -14.83
N THR A 267 13.19 -3.49 -14.60
CA THR A 267 13.59 -3.95 -13.27
C THR A 267 14.84 -3.22 -12.76
N ALA A 268 15.88 -3.13 -13.59
CA ALA A 268 17.12 -2.41 -13.24
C ALA A 268 16.84 -0.92 -12.95
N GLN A 269 15.97 -0.32 -13.75
CA GLN A 269 15.53 1.06 -13.53
C GLN A 269 14.74 1.24 -12.23
N TYR A 270 13.86 0.30 -11.91
CA TYR A 270 13.09 0.32 -10.65
C TYR A 270 14.02 0.21 -9.44
N GLU A 271 15.00 -0.70 -9.47
CA GLU A 271 15.99 -0.84 -8.41
C GLU A 271 16.81 0.44 -8.22
N ALA A 272 17.23 1.07 -9.31
CA ALA A 272 17.92 2.36 -9.26
C ALA A 272 17.02 3.48 -8.70
N ASP A 273 15.73 3.47 -9.02
CA ASP A 273 14.77 4.46 -8.53
C ASP A 273 14.47 4.31 -7.02
N LEU A 274 14.56 3.10 -6.46
CA LEU A 274 14.44 2.88 -5.02
C LEU A 274 15.53 3.60 -4.22
N ALA A 275 16.74 3.70 -4.75
CA ALA A 275 17.80 4.49 -4.13
C ALA A 275 17.43 5.99 -4.08
N ASN A 276 16.89 6.53 -5.17
CA ASN A 276 16.40 7.91 -5.23
C ASN A 276 15.26 8.16 -4.23
N ILE A 277 14.38 7.18 -4.02
CA ILE A 277 13.27 7.27 -3.06
C ILE A 277 13.78 7.32 -1.63
N ASN A 278 14.80 6.51 -1.31
CA ASN A 278 15.39 6.48 0.02
C ASN A 278 16.00 7.84 0.44
N ASP A 279 16.40 8.65 -0.53
CA ASP A 279 16.98 9.98 -0.31
C ASP A 279 15.93 11.09 -0.17
N ILE A 280 14.64 10.80 -0.38
CA ILE A 280 13.57 11.80 -0.23
C ILE A 280 13.29 12.03 1.26
N SER A 281 13.60 13.22 1.75
CA SER A 281 13.33 13.60 3.15
C SER A 281 11.84 13.44 3.50
N GLY A 282 11.56 12.81 4.66
CA GLY A 282 10.19 12.57 5.14
C GLY A 282 9.45 11.41 4.46
N VAL A 283 10.12 10.66 3.60
CA VAL A 283 9.68 9.35 3.10
C VAL A 283 10.37 8.26 3.91
N ARG A 284 9.58 7.35 4.47
CA ARG A 284 10.09 6.15 5.13
C ARG A 284 9.93 4.97 4.18
N LEU A 285 11.02 4.52 3.59
CA LEU A 285 11.05 3.28 2.82
C LEU A 285 11.24 2.09 3.78
N VAL A 286 10.27 1.17 3.79
CA VAL A 286 10.32 -0.05 4.61
C VAL A 286 10.87 -1.17 3.75
N LEU A 287 12.05 -1.66 4.12
CA LEU A 287 12.75 -2.77 3.48
C LEU A 287 12.73 -4.00 4.39
N PRO A 288 12.87 -5.21 3.83
CA PRO A 288 13.01 -6.45 4.58
C PRO A 288 14.24 -6.51 5.49
#